data_f0df4927bb8491d6d29248c0ee887bd4
#
_entry.id   f0df4927bb8491d6d29248c0ee887bd4
#
_cell.length_a   1.000
_cell.length_b   1.000
_cell.length_c   1.000
_cell.angle_alpha   90.00
_cell.angle_beta   90.00
_cell.angle_gamma   90.00
#
_symmetry.space_group_name_H-M   'P 1'
#
loop_
_entity.id
_entity.type
_entity.pdbx_description
1 polymer ?
#
loop_
_entity_poly.entity_id
_entity_poly.type
_entity_poly.pdbx_seq_one_letter_code
_entity_poly.pdbx_strand_id
1 'polypeptide(L)'
;MNPRGKVRIIAGEYRGRRIPVAPKPDLRPTPDRVRETLFNWLGQWLDGLACLDLFAGSGALGFEAASRGAARVVMVESDAAVFESLEKFRSLIGAQAIELVRGDALEYLKRSRERFDVVFLDPPFRQNALPDVFRQLPGAPGTRVYVEAGEPFTPGAPWHELKRARAGQVSYQLFEWRSDDQGGLPGNV
;
A
#
# COMPACT_ATOMS: atom_id res chain seq x y z
N MET A 1 7.45 -9.72 -21.43
CA MET A 1 7.46 -10.82 -20.44
C MET A 1 8.39 -10.44 -19.31
N ASN A 2 7.88 -10.24 -18.11
CA ASN A 2 8.73 -9.99 -16.92
C ASN A 2 9.43 -11.32 -16.59
N PRO A 3 10.76 -11.37 -16.45
CA PRO A 3 11.43 -12.60 -16.06
C PRO A 3 10.89 -13.04 -14.70
N ARG A 4 10.37 -14.27 -14.62
CA ARG A 4 9.80 -14.86 -13.41
C ARG A 4 10.73 -14.62 -12.22
N GLY A 5 10.25 -13.93 -11.20
CA GLY A 5 10.94 -13.74 -9.94
C GLY A 5 11.57 -12.37 -9.66
N LYS A 6 11.26 -11.30 -10.42
CA LYS A 6 11.77 -9.95 -10.12
C LYS A 6 10.74 -8.87 -10.45
N VAL A 7 10.60 -7.88 -9.56
CA VAL A 7 9.78 -6.67 -9.76
C VAL A 7 10.68 -5.47 -9.94
N ARG A 8 10.44 -4.68 -10.97
CA ARG A 8 11.21 -3.45 -11.23
C ARG A 8 10.61 -2.27 -10.47
N ILE A 9 11.43 -1.45 -9.83
CA ILE A 9 11.06 -0.11 -9.34
C ILE A 9 10.96 0.83 -10.55
N ILE A 10 9.82 1.54 -10.66
CA ILE A 10 9.42 2.26 -11.88
C ILE A 10 10.02 3.66 -11.91
N ALA A 11 9.99 4.38 -10.79
CA ALA A 11 10.41 5.78 -10.71
C ALA A 11 11.18 6.08 -9.41
N GLY A 12 11.72 7.31 -9.30
CA GLY A 12 12.38 7.81 -8.11
C GLY A 12 13.84 7.39 -7.98
N GLU A 13 14.34 7.47 -6.75
CA GLU A 13 15.77 7.26 -6.40
C GLU A 13 16.27 5.87 -6.79
N TYR A 14 15.45 4.84 -6.59
CA TYR A 14 15.82 3.44 -6.85
C TYR A 14 15.33 2.94 -8.21
N ARG A 15 14.94 3.83 -9.12
CA ARG A 15 14.44 3.48 -10.46
C ARG A 15 15.31 2.45 -11.16
N GLY A 16 14.69 1.44 -11.74
CA GLY A 16 15.34 0.37 -12.49
C GLY A 16 15.90 -0.77 -11.62
N ARG A 17 16.02 -0.58 -10.30
CA ARG A 17 16.37 -1.67 -9.38
C ARG A 17 15.29 -2.75 -9.43
N ARG A 18 15.71 -4.00 -9.24
CA ARG A 18 14.84 -5.17 -9.35
C ARG A 18 14.75 -5.88 -8.01
N ILE A 19 13.58 -5.85 -7.41
CA ILE A 19 13.24 -6.53 -6.16
C ILE A 19 13.19 -8.04 -6.45
N PRO A 20 13.97 -8.89 -5.76
CA PRO A 20 13.83 -10.34 -5.87
C PRO A 20 12.50 -10.76 -5.24
N VAL A 21 11.70 -11.52 -5.97
CA VAL A 21 10.43 -12.07 -5.45
C VAL A 21 10.66 -13.49 -4.97
N ALA A 22 10.33 -13.75 -3.71
CA ALA A 22 10.40 -15.10 -3.15
C ALA A 22 9.54 -16.06 -3.98
N PRO A 23 10.02 -17.29 -4.26
CA PRO A 23 9.30 -18.25 -5.07
C PRO A 23 8.12 -18.85 -4.28
N LYS A 24 6.99 -18.13 -4.24
CA LYS A 24 5.75 -18.57 -3.61
C LYS A 24 4.61 -18.59 -4.63
N PRO A 25 3.78 -19.65 -4.66
CA PRO A 25 2.69 -19.81 -5.62
C PRO A 25 1.67 -18.66 -5.60
N ASP A 26 1.39 -18.13 -4.40
CA ASP A 26 0.36 -17.12 -4.16
C ASP A 26 0.91 -15.68 -4.19
N LEU A 27 2.24 -15.51 -4.30
CA LEU A 27 2.87 -14.19 -4.35
C LEU A 27 2.91 -13.68 -5.80
N ARG A 28 1.92 -12.90 -6.18
CA ARG A 28 1.83 -12.23 -7.48
C ARG A 28 2.05 -10.73 -7.29
N PRO A 29 3.21 -10.20 -7.73
CA PRO A 29 3.45 -8.77 -7.64
C PRO A 29 2.44 -7.97 -8.45
N THR A 30 1.98 -6.86 -7.90
CA THR A 30 1.16 -5.88 -8.62
C THR A 30 1.84 -5.47 -9.93
N PRO A 31 1.19 -5.60 -11.10
CA PRO A 31 1.77 -5.29 -12.40
C PRO A 31 2.27 -3.83 -12.49
N ASP A 32 3.33 -3.59 -13.27
CA ASP A 32 3.91 -2.24 -13.47
C ASP A 32 2.82 -1.22 -13.83
N ARG A 33 1.92 -1.54 -14.76
CA ARG A 33 0.83 -0.65 -15.20
C ARG A 33 -0.13 -0.26 -14.05
N VAL A 34 -0.44 -1.19 -13.16
CA VAL A 34 -1.32 -0.92 -12.01
C VAL A 34 -0.60 0.01 -11.04
N ARG A 35 0.68 -0.25 -10.75
CA ARG A 35 1.50 0.62 -9.91
C ARG A 35 1.66 2.03 -10.49
N GLU A 36 1.91 2.16 -11.80
CA GLU A 36 1.93 3.46 -12.48
C GLU A 36 0.61 4.21 -12.30
N THR A 37 -0.53 3.53 -12.48
CA THR A 37 -1.86 4.13 -12.28
C THR A 37 -2.05 4.57 -10.83
N LEU A 38 -1.71 3.73 -9.87
CA LEU A 38 -1.79 4.05 -8.44
C LEU A 38 -0.99 5.31 -8.10
N PHE A 39 0.30 5.33 -8.47
CA PHE A 39 1.16 6.47 -8.11
C PHE A 39 0.77 7.74 -8.88
N ASN A 40 0.17 7.65 -10.08
CA ASN A 40 -0.44 8.80 -10.75
C ASN A 40 -1.66 9.32 -9.95
N TRP A 41 -2.48 8.45 -9.37
CA TRP A 41 -3.59 8.86 -8.51
C TRP A 41 -3.12 9.53 -7.22
N LEU A 42 -1.97 9.11 -6.69
CA LEU A 42 -1.37 9.69 -5.47
C LEU A 42 -0.60 11.00 -5.73
N GLY A 43 -0.36 11.38 -6.99
CA GLY A 43 0.38 12.59 -7.35
C GLY A 43 1.84 12.36 -7.76
N GLN A 44 2.22 11.12 -8.04
CA GLN A 44 3.54 10.65 -8.51
C GLN A 44 4.68 10.69 -7.48
N TRP A 45 4.77 11.72 -6.66
CA TRP A 45 5.78 11.89 -5.61
C TRP A 45 5.13 11.87 -4.24
N LEU A 46 5.84 11.33 -3.27
CA LEU A 46 5.37 11.15 -1.89
C LEU A 46 6.29 11.87 -0.90
N ASP A 47 6.93 12.96 -1.35
CA ASP A 47 7.90 13.71 -0.55
C ASP A 47 7.32 14.10 0.82
N GLY A 48 8.02 13.72 1.87
CA GLY A 48 7.65 14.02 3.24
C GLY A 48 6.54 13.15 3.83
N LEU A 49 5.89 12.30 3.04
CA LEU A 49 4.77 11.48 3.52
C LEU A 49 5.25 10.22 4.26
N ALA A 50 4.44 9.81 5.25
CA ALA A 50 4.55 8.53 5.93
C ALA A 50 3.61 7.51 5.28
N CYS A 51 4.15 6.36 4.87
CA CYS A 51 3.41 5.30 4.17
C CYS A 51 3.41 3.99 4.98
N LEU A 52 2.33 3.23 4.88
CA LEU A 52 2.21 1.88 5.42
C LEU A 52 1.90 0.90 4.28
N ASP A 53 2.73 -0.12 4.10
CA ASP A 53 2.45 -1.28 3.25
C ASP A 53 2.11 -2.46 4.18
N LEU A 54 0.81 -2.65 4.43
CA LEU A 54 0.33 -3.54 5.49
C LEU A 54 0.42 -5.03 5.12
N PHE A 55 0.56 -5.34 3.85
CA PHE A 55 0.73 -6.69 3.29
C PHE A 55 1.87 -6.68 2.28
N ALA A 56 3.10 -6.48 2.76
CA ALA A 56 4.22 -6.11 1.91
C ALA A 56 4.53 -7.10 0.78
N GLY A 57 4.40 -8.39 1.02
CA GLY A 57 4.60 -9.41 0.00
C GLY A 57 5.92 -9.23 -0.75
N SER A 58 5.84 -8.97 -2.06
CA SER A 58 7.04 -8.72 -2.87
C SER A 58 7.76 -7.39 -2.54
N GLY A 59 7.13 -6.51 -1.76
CA GLY A 59 7.61 -5.17 -1.48
C GLY A 59 7.39 -4.16 -2.62
N ALA A 60 6.64 -4.53 -3.66
CA ALA A 60 6.49 -3.70 -4.86
C ALA A 60 5.95 -2.30 -4.58
N LEU A 61 4.99 -2.16 -3.66
CA LEU A 61 4.37 -0.88 -3.30
C LEU A 61 5.24 -0.09 -2.32
N GLY A 62 5.72 -0.73 -1.27
CA GLY A 62 6.54 -0.07 -0.25
C GLY A 62 7.88 0.44 -0.81
N PHE A 63 8.60 -0.36 -1.60
CA PHE A 63 9.84 0.09 -2.23
C PHE A 63 9.60 1.17 -3.29
N GLU A 64 8.50 1.12 -4.04
CA GLU A 64 8.14 2.18 -4.98
C GLU A 64 7.83 3.49 -4.24
N ALA A 65 7.09 3.42 -3.10
CA ALA A 65 6.80 4.59 -2.27
C ALA A 65 8.07 5.24 -1.73
N ALA A 66 9.00 4.45 -1.16
CA ALA A 66 10.30 4.95 -0.71
C ALA A 66 11.09 5.58 -1.85
N SER A 67 11.12 4.94 -3.03
CA SER A 67 11.80 5.45 -4.21
C SER A 67 11.24 6.78 -4.70
N ARG A 68 9.96 7.06 -4.45
CA ARG A 68 9.27 8.30 -4.82
C ARG A 68 9.29 9.37 -3.74
N GLY A 69 10.17 9.25 -2.75
CA GLY A 69 10.44 10.31 -1.77
C GLY A 69 9.66 10.21 -0.48
N ALA A 70 8.92 9.11 -0.21
CA ALA A 70 8.29 8.94 1.09
C ALA A 70 9.34 9.06 2.22
N ALA A 71 9.05 9.91 3.21
CA ALA A 71 9.97 10.15 4.31
C ALA A 71 10.13 8.92 5.23
N ARG A 72 9.06 8.11 5.31
CA ARG A 72 9.05 6.85 6.07
C ARG A 72 8.08 5.87 5.41
N VAL A 73 8.49 4.62 5.30
CA VAL A 73 7.65 3.52 4.80
C VAL A 73 7.75 2.36 5.78
N VAL A 74 6.66 2.04 6.45
CA VAL A 74 6.55 0.83 7.25
C VAL A 74 5.99 -0.29 6.37
N MET A 75 6.67 -1.41 6.33
CA MET A 75 6.24 -2.59 5.55
C MET A 75 6.06 -3.78 6.49
N VAL A 76 4.85 -4.32 6.56
CA VAL A 76 4.49 -5.45 7.42
C VAL A 76 4.42 -6.73 6.59
N GLU A 77 5.13 -7.77 7.03
CA GLU A 77 5.16 -9.08 6.36
C GLU A 77 5.17 -10.21 7.38
N SER A 78 4.25 -11.14 7.25
CA SER A 78 4.11 -12.28 8.18
C SER A 78 5.03 -13.45 7.86
N ASP A 79 5.32 -13.66 6.58
CA ASP A 79 6.14 -14.77 6.13
C ASP A 79 7.63 -14.50 6.35
N ALA A 80 8.30 -15.41 7.07
CA ALA A 80 9.71 -15.27 7.41
C ALA A 80 10.64 -15.20 6.21
N ALA A 81 10.41 -16.04 5.19
CA ALA A 81 11.30 -16.10 4.03
C ALA A 81 11.12 -14.87 3.11
N VAL A 82 9.87 -14.39 2.99
CA VAL A 82 9.56 -13.14 2.28
C VAL A 82 10.19 -11.96 3.03
N PHE A 83 10.00 -11.89 4.34
CA PHE A 83 10.60 -10.86 5.19
C PHE A 83 12.12 -10.77 5.05
N GLU A 84 12.83 -11.91 5.12
CA GLU A 84 14.28 -11.95 4.90
C GLU A 84 14.70 -11.45 3.51
N SER A 85 13.90 -11.75 2.48
CA SER A 85 14.16 -11.25 1.12
C SER A 85 14.03 -9.72 1.05
N LEU A 86 13.02 -9.15 1.72
CA LEU A 86 12.82 -7.71 1.83
C LEU A 86 13.98 -7.04 2.58
N GLU A 87 14.43 -7.61 3.70
CA GLU A 87 15.58 -7.08 4.47
C GLU A 87 16.87 -7.06 3.64
N LYS A 88 17.15 -8.16 2.94
CA LYS A 88 18.33 -8.25 2.06
C LYS A 88 18.28 -7.19 0.97
N PHE A 89 17.13 -7.02 0.33
CA PHE A 89 16.98 -6.02 -0.73
C PHE A 89 17.05 -4.59 -0.21
N ARG A 90 16.38 -4.29 0.93
CA ARG A 90 16.47 -2.99 1.62
C ARG A 90 17.92 -2.61 1.89
N SER A 91 18.68 -3.54 2.47
CA SER A 91 20.09 -3.33 2.79
C SER A 91 20.94 -3.14 1.55
N LEU A 92 20.68 -3.92 0.49
CA LEU A 92 21.41 -3.86 -0.78
C LEU A 92 21.29 -2.49 -1.47
N ILE A 93 20.10 -1.86 -1.40
CA ILE A 93 19.85 -0.57 -2.05
C ILE A 93 20.03 0.62 -1.11
N GLY A 94 20.29 0.39 0.18
CA GLY A 94 20.45 1.43 1.19
C GLY A 94 19.18 2.22 1.51
N ALA A 95 18.00 1.60 1.37
CA ALA A 95 16.71 2.27 1.56
C ALA A 95 16.42 2.54 3.05
N GLN A 96 16.98 3.61 3.59
CA GLN A 96 16.88 3.97 5.02
C GLN A 96 15.47 4.41 5.43
N ALA A 97 14.66 4.94 4.52
CA ALA A 97 13.28 5.33 4.80
C ALA A 97 12.36 4.13 5.09
N ILE A 98 12.80 2.90 4.79
CA ILE A 98 12.00 1.69 4.97
C ILE A 98 12.26 1.07 6.35
N GLU A 99 11.18 0.83 7.07
CA GLU A 99 11.13 0.04 8.29
C GLU A 99 10.36 -1.26 8.02
N LEU A 100 11.00 -2.40 8.30
CA LEU A 100 10.38 -3.71 8.10
C LEU A 100 9.89 -4.25 9.45
N VAL A 101 8.64 -4.69 9.49
CA VAL A 101 8.01 -5.29 10.66
C VAL A 101 7.58 -6.71 10.31
N ARG A 102 8.16 -7.69 11.00
CA ARG A 102 7.73 -9.09 10.86
C ARG A 102 6.53 -9.35 11.77
N GLY A 103 5.38 -9.65 11.17
CA GLY A 103 4.18 -9.94 11.93
C GLY A 103 2.91 -10.00 11.10
N ASP A 104 1.82 -10.36 11.75
CA ASP A 104 0.49 -10.31 11.18
C ASP A 104 -0.03 -8.88 11.08
N ALA A 105 -0.73 -8.57 9.99
CA ALA A 105 -1.25 -7.24 9.69
C ALA A 105 -2.24 -6.72 10.76
N LEU A 106 -3.18 -7.56 11.20
CA LEU A 106 -4.17 -7.16 12.20
C LEU A 106 -3.54 -7.01 13.59
N GLU A 107 -2.58 -7.89 13.93
CA GLU A 107 -1.82 -7.75 15.18
C GLU A 107 -0.96 -6.50 15.19
N TYR A 108 -0.39 -6.10 14.06
CA TYR A 108 0.30 -4.82 13.92
C TYR A 108 -0.65 -3.65 14.21
N LEU A 109 -1.84 -3.61 13.57
CA LEU A 109 -2.81 -2.54 13.77
C LEU A 109 -3.34 -2.46 15.21
N LYS A 110 -3.50 -3.59 15.90
CA LYS A 110 -3.90 -3.61 17.31
C LYS A 110 -2.88 -2.95 18.24
N ARG A 111 -1.60 -3.05 17.91
CA ARG A 111 -0.49 -2.55 18.73
C ARG A 111 -0.05 -1.14 18.33
N SER A 112 -0.11 -0.84 17.03
CA SER A 112 0.28 0.46 16.49
C SER A 112 -0.92 1.41 16.47
N ARG A 113 -0.72 2.62 17.01
CA ARG A 113 -1.66 3.74 16.90
C ARG A 113 -1.12 4.82 15.95
N GLU A 114 -0.09 4.47 15.20
CA GLU A 114 0.53 5.38 14.25
C GLU A 114 -0.43 5.75 13.12
N ARG A 115 -0.34 7.00 12.69
CA ARG A 115 -1.08 7.49 11.53
C ARG A 115 -0.15 7.59 10.34
N PHE A 116 -0.69 7.25 9.19
CA PHE A 116 0.02 7.31 7.93
C PHE A 116 -0.76 8.19 6.94
N ASP A 117 -0.03 8.85 6.05
CA ASP A 117 -0.64 9.66 5.00
C ASP A 117 -1.19 8.76 3.87
N VAL A 118 -0.47 7.67 3.58
CA VAL A 118 -0.86 6.69 2.57
C VAL A 118 -0.74 5.28 3.13
N VAL A 119 -1.77 4.46 2.93
CA VAL A 119 -1.79 3.05 3.30
C VAL A 119 -2.06 2.20 2.07
N PHE A 120 -1.24 1.15 1.87
CA PHE A 120 -1.43 0.16 0.82
C PHE A 120 -1.98 -1.13 1.43
N LEU A 121 -3.08 -1.64 0.88
CA LEU A 121 -3.77 -2.85 1.28
C LEU A 121 -3.92 -3.78 0.08
N ASP A 122 -3.04 -4.79 0.00
CA ASP A 122 -3.10 -5.88 -0.98
C ASP A 122 -3.11 -7.23 -0.24
N PRO A 123 -4.20 -7.51 0.52
CA PRO A 123 -4.28 -8.75 1.29
C PRO A 123 -4.38 -9.98 0.37
N PRO A 124 -3.89 -11.15 0.80
CA PRO A 124 -4.10 -12.40 0.08
C PRO A 124 -5.60 -12.62 -0.20
N PHE A 125 -5.96 -12.93 -1.46
CA PHE A 125 -7.36 -13.03 -1.93
C PHE A 125 -8.24 -13.99 -1.12
N ARG A 126 -7.65 -14.98 -0.44
CA ARG A 126 -8.38 -15.95 0.39
C ARG A 126 -8.75 -15.40 1.76
N GLN A 127 -8.20 -14.28 2.17
CA GLN A 127 -8.46 -13.64 3.44
C GLN A 127 -9.40 -12.45 3.22
N ASN A 128 -10.62 -12.54 3.75
CA ASN A 128 -11.53 -11.39 3.78
C ASN A 128 -11.11 -10.41 4.90
N ALA A 129 -9.86 -9.91 4.82
CA ALA A 129 -9.25 -9.10 5.88
C ALA A 129 -9.69 -7.62 5.85
N LEU A 130 -10.14 -7.11 4.72
CA LEU A 130 -10.42 -5.68 4.53
C LEU A 130 -11.42 -5.10 5.56
N PRO A 131 -12.56 -5.74 5.89
CA PRO A 131 -13.47 -5.20 6.90
C PRO A 131 -12.81 -5.02 8.27
N ASP A 132 -11.97 -5.98 8.69
CA ASP A 132 -11.29 -5.93 9.98
C ASP A 132 -10.14 -4.91 9.97
N VAL A 133 -9.42 -4.78 8.85
CA VAL A 133 -8.40 -3.77 8.65
C VAL A 133 -9.00 -2.37 8.74
N PHE A 134 -10.04 -2.06 7.96
CA PHE A 134 -10.65 -0.73 7.97
C PHE A 134 -11.25 -0.35 9.32
N ARG A 135 -11.73 -1.33 10.10
CA ARG A 135 -12.25 -1.10 11.46
C ARG A 135 -11.14 -0.69 12.44
N GLN A 136 -9.91 -1.13 12.22
CA GLN A 136 -8.77 -0.92 13.11
C GLN A 136 -7.78 0.13 12.60
N LEU A 137 -7.87 0.51 11.31
CA LEU A 137 -6.92 1.41 10.68
C LEU A 137 -7.03 2.82 11.28
N PRO A 138 -5.96 3.34 11.89
CA PRO A 138 -5.93 4.72 12.35
C PRO A 138 -5.91 5.66 11.15
N GLY A 139 -7.00 6.41 10.97
CA GLY A 139 -7.09 7.42 9.93
C GLY A 139 -7.22 8.83 10.49
N ALA A 140 -7.02 9.81 9.62
CA ALA A 140 -7.26 11.22 9.87
C ALA A 140 -7.71 11.87 8.55
N PRO A 141 -8.33 13.06 8.56
CA PRO A 141 -8.68 13.78 7.35
C PRO A 141 -7.47 13.89 6.41
N GLY A 142 -7.65 13.45 5.14
CA GLY A 142 -6.60 13.40 4.14
C GLY A 142 -5.80 12.09 4.06
N THR A 143 -5.95 11.17 5.03
CA THR A 143 -5.36 9.82 4.90
C THR A 143 -5.92 9.13 3.66
N ARG A 144 -5.05 8.61 2.80
CA ARG A 144 -5.42 7.87 1.59
C ARG A 144 -5.14 6.38 1.76
N VAL A 145 -6.07 5.55 1.30
CA VAL A 145 -5.95 4.10 1.38
C VAL A 145 -6.14 3.50 -0.02
N TYR A 146 -5.12 2.83 -0.50
CA TYR A 146 -5.18 2.01 -1.71
C TYR A 146 -5.54 0.58 -1.36
N VAL A 147 -6.46 -0.01 -2.12
CA VAL A 147 -6.94 -1.39 -1.91
C VAL A 147 -6.86 -2.15 -3.22
N GLU A 148 -6.28 -3.36 -3.19
CA GLU A 148 -6.45 -4.39 -4.22
C GLU A 148 -7.36 -5.50 -3.69
N ALA A 149 -8.36 -5.91 -4.48
CA ALA A 149 -9.29 -6.99 -4.15
C ALA A 149 -9.85 -7.67 -5.40
N GLY A 150 -10.39 -8.88 -5.27
CA GLY A 150 -11.05 -9.57 -6.37
C GLY A 150 -12.31 -8.85 -6.84
N GLU A 151 -13.06 -8.26 -5.90
CA GLU A 151 -14.25 -7.44 -6.17
C GLU A 151 -14.12 -6.08 -5.48
N PRO A 152 -14.85 -5.05 -5.98
CA PRO A 152 -14.86 -3.75 -5.35
C PRO A 152 -15.30 -3.82 -3.88
N PHE A 153 -14.58 -3.12 -3.02
CA PHE A 153 -14.83 -3.03 -1.59
C PHE A 153 -15.46 -1.68 -1.23
N THR A 154 -16.31 -1.65 -0.20
CA THR A 154 -16.92 -0.41 0.32
C THR A 154 -16.73 -0.37 1.83
N PRO A 155 -15.82 0.45 2.36
CA PRO A 155 -15.49 0.48 3.78
C PRO A 155 -16.53 1.21 4.65
N GLY A 156 -17.42 2.00 4.08
CA GLY A 156 -18.32 2.90 4.83
C GLY A 156 -17.63 4.18 5.28
N ALA A 157 -18.41 5.08 5.90
CA ALA A 157 -17.89 6.33 6.47
C ALA A 157 -16.81 6.05 7.53
N PRO A 158 -15.80 6.90 7.66
CA PRO A 158 -15.58 8.19 6.97
C PRO A 158 -14.76 8.08 5.68
N TRP A 159 -14.67 6.91 5.08
CA TRP A 159 -13.89 6.65 3.89
C TRP A 159 -14.69 6.91 2.62
N HIS A 160 -14.18 7.79 1.75
CA HIS A 160 -14.80 8.13 0.48
C HIS A 160 -13.95 7.62 -0.68
N GLU A 161 -14.57 6.89 -1.61
CA GLU A 161 -13.89 6.43 -2.80
C GLU A 161 -13.56 7.60 -3.74
N LEU A 162 -12.27 7.76 -4.06
CA LEU A 162 -11.78 8.77 -4.99
C LEU A 162 -11.63 8.24 -6.41
N LYS A 163 -11.13 7.02 -6.52
CA LYS A 163 -10.77 6.38 -7.80
C LYS A 163 -11.03 4.88 -7.74
N ARG A 164 -11.40 4.33 -8.89
CA ARG A 164 -11.53 2.89 -9.11
C ARG A 164 -11.08 2.52 -10.51
N ALA A 165 -10.42 1.36 -10.65
CA ALA A 165 -10.15 0.74 -11.93
C ALA A 165 -10.08 -0.79 -11.78
N ARG A 166 -9.92 -1.51 -12.89
CA ARG A 166 -9.82 -2.96 -12.91
C ARG A 166 -8.69 -3.41 -13.84
N ALA A 167 -7.96 -4.44 -13.43
CA ALA A 167 -6.96 -5.11 -14.24
C ALA A 167 -7.18 -6.62 -14.15
N GLY A 168 -7.74 -7.22 -15.23
CA GLY A 168 -8.16 -8.61 -15.22
C GLY A 168 -9.25 -8.85 -14.17
N GLN A 169 -8.98 -9.74 -13.22
CA GLN A 169 -9.91 -10.07 -12.13
C GLN A 169 -9.69 -9.24 -10.87
N VAL A 170 -8.74 -8.30 -10.88
CA VAL A 170 -8.42 -7.47 -9.72
C VAL A 170 -9.05 -6.10 -9.86
N SER A 171 -9.85 -5.71 -8.87
CA SER A 171 -10.31 -4.35 -8.65
C SER A 171 -9.29 -3.62 -7.79
N TYR A 172 -8.95 -2.40 -8.15
CA TYR A 172 -8.11 -1.54 -7.31
C TYR A 172 -8.76 -0.18 -7.14
N GLN A 173 -8.74 0.32 -5.91
CA GLN A 173 -9.48 1.50 -5.46
C GLN A 173 -8.60 2.39 -4.61
N LEU A 174 -8.87 3.69 -4.66
CA LEU A 174 -8.27 4.67 -3.76
C LEU A 174 -9.37 5.34 -2.96
N PHE A 175 -9.24 5.30 -1.63
CA PHE A 175 -10.12 5.95 -0.68
C PHE A 175 -9.40 7.11 0.01
N GLU A 176 -10.17 8.05 0.52
CA GLU A 176 -9.69 9.13 1.38
C GLU A 176 -10.58 9.25 2.61
N TRP A 177 -9.96 9.42 3.76
CA TRP A 177 -10.68 9.80 4.97
C TRP A 177 -11.15 11.25 4.86
N ARG A 178 -12.44 11.49 5.05
CA ARG A 178 -13.04 12.82 5.17
C ARG A 178 -13.84 12.92 6.45
N SER A 179 -13.64 14.01 7.22
CA SER A 179 -14.53 14.30 8.34
C SER A 179 -15.92 14.66 7.80
N ASP A 180 -16.97 14.17 8.42
CA ASP A 180 -18.38 14.46 8.04
C ASP A 180 -18.76 15.95 8.19
N ASP A 181 -17.83 16.82 8.56
CA ASP A 181 -18.04 18.23 8.86
C ASP A 181 -18.08 19.15 7.62
N GLN A 182 -18.21 18.58 6.41
CA GLN A 182 -18.55 19.32 5.18
C GLN A 182 -20.06 19.17 4.83
N GLY A 183 -20.91 19.06 5.86
CA GLY A 183 -22.34 19.27 5.73
C GLY A 183 -22.59 20.71 5.32
N GLY A 184 -22.94 20.92 4.06
CA GLY A 184 -23.22 22.23 3.49
C GLY A 184 -24.14 23.07 4.36
N LEU A 185 -23.73 24.28 4.66
CA LEU A 185 -24.65 25.33 5.09
C LEU A 185 -25.72 25.47 3.99
N PRO A 186 -27.00 25.33 4.31
CA PRO A 186 -28.03 25.72 3.37
C PRO A 186 -27.86 27.21 3.15
N GLY A 187 -27.54 27.58 1.91
CA GLY A 187 -27.58 28.97 1.50
C GLY A 187 -28.97 29.54 1.86
N ASN A 188 -28.99 30.41 2.81
CA ASN A 188 -30.15 31.28 3.02
C ASN A 188 -30.14 32.39 1.97
N VAL A 189 -31.22 32.42 1.30
CA VAL A 189 -31.77 33.41 0.37
C VAL A 189 -31.32 34.84 0.63
#